data_a2170478e9c18a5f0d7261f5412f059b
#
_entry.id   a2170478e9c18a5f0d7261f5412f059b
#
_cell.length_a   1.000
_cell.length_b   1.000
_cell.length_c   1.000
_cell.angle_alpha   90.00
_cell.angle_beta   90.00
_cell.angle_gamma   90.00
#
_symmetry.space_group_name_H-M   'P 1'
#
loop_
_entity.id
_entity.type
_entity.pdbx_description
1 polymer ?
#
loop_
_entity_poly.entity_id
_entity_poly.type
_entity_poly.pdbx_seq_one_letter_code
_entity_poly.pdbx_strand_id
1 'polypeptide(L)'
;SIRTMHDRSNGLGGGFAGYGIYPEYADYYAFHVFYDTQAAKEECEREIERHFDIVNLSKIPTRRHPRITDAPMIWRYFVTPLPTKLAASQLEEREFTSRFVIRINHTLNGAYIFSSGKNMGVFKANGFPEDVGEYYMLENYEAYSWTCHGRYPTNTPGWWGGAHPFALLDTTVVHNGEISSYDANRRFIEMFGFSCDLLTDTEVITYIIDYLGRKLGMTYSEIANVIAAPFWSTIEKQEPKERERLTYLRNAFASLMVTGP
;
A
#
# COMPACT_ATOMS: atom_id res chain seq x y z
N SER A 1 -19.96 -5.64 9.57
CA SER A 1 -19.69 -4.54 8.63
C SER A 1 -18.89 -3.46 9.32
N ILE A 2 -18.05 -2.71 8.59
CA ILE A 2 -17.18 -1.65 9.18
C ILE A 2 -17.99 -0.58 9.94
N ARG A 3 -19.26 -0.36 9.57
CA ARG A 3 -20.16 0.57 10.23
C ARG A 3 -20.34 0.28 11.75
N THR A 4 -20.22 -0.97 12.17
CA THR A 4 -20.25 -1.33 13.60
C THR A 4 -18.98 -0.90 14.35
N MET A 5 -17.95 -0.48 13.62
CA MET A 5 -16.67 0.00 14.16
C MET A 5 -16.56 1.54 14.10
N HIS A 6 -17.67 2.25 13.89
CA HIS A 6 -17.70 3.71 13.76
C HIS A 6 -16.93 4.44 14.87
N ASP A 7 -17.17 4.06 16.12
CA ASP A 7 -16.53 4.67 17.30
C ASP A 7 -15.01 4.40 17.40
N ARG A 8 -14.46 3.54 16.53
CA ARG A 8 -13.02 3.27 16.41
C ARG A 8 -12.36 4.15 15.35
N SER A 9 -13.08 5.08 14.75
CA SER A 9 -12.60 6.07 13.80
C SER A 9 -13.02 7.47 14.24
N ASN A 10 -12.27 8.47 13.83
CA ASN A 10 -12.66 9.88 14.05
C ASN A 10 -12.97 10.63 12.75
N GLY A 11 -13.12 9.90 11.64
CA GLY A 11 -13.40 10.47 10.33
C GLY A 11 -12.21 11.11 9.60
N LEU A 12 -11.02 11.02 10.16
CA LEU A 12 -9.79 11.55 9.55
C LEU A 12 -9.08 10.53 8.63
N GLY A 13 -9.85 9.66 8.04
CA GLY A 13 -9.43 8.70 7.02
C GLY A 13 -10.13 7.35 7.14
N GLY A 14 -10.54 6.83 6.00
CA GLY A 14 -11.13 5.51 5.88
C GLY A 14 -10.82 4.91 4.52
N GLY A 15 -10.92 3.59 4.41
CA GLY A 15 -10.76 2.95 3.12
C GLY A 15 -10.87 1.44 3.12
N PHE A 16 -10.77 0.92 1.90
CA PHE A 16 -10.97 -0.48 1.57
C PHE A 16 -9.92 -0.91 0.55
N ALA A 17 -9.53 -2.18 0.62
CA ALA A 17 -8.86 -2.87 -0.48
C ALA A 17 -9.69 -4.09 -0.87
N GLY A 18 -10.05 -4.18 -2.14
CA GLY A 18 -10.78 -5.30 -2.71
C GLY A 18 -9.88 -6.14 -3.61
N TYR A 19 -9.94 -7.46 -3.46
CA TYR A 19 -9.21 -8.43 -4.28
C TYR A 19 -10.18 -9.22 -5.15
N GLY A 20 -9.84 -9.38 -6.43
CA GLY A 20 -10.69 -10.02 -7.42
C GLY A 20 -11.71 -9.09 -8.09
N ILE A 21 -11.55 -7.77 -7.91
CA ILE A 21 -12.55 -6.77 -8.36
C ILE A 21 -12.46 -6.39 -9.83
N TYR A 22 -11.42 -6.83 -10.54
CA TYR A 22 -11.19 -6.54 -11.96
C TYR A 22 -10.91 -7.82 -12.76
N PRO A 23 -11.83 -8.78 -12.81
CA PRO A 23 -11.59 -10.07 -13.46
C PRO A 23 -11.27 -9.95 -14.96
N GLU A 24 -11.86 -8.95 -15.66
CA GLU A 24 -11.58 -8.70 -17.08
C GLU A 24 -10.17 -8.12 -17.34
N TYR A 25 -9.53 -7.56 -16.30
CA TYR A 25 -8.20 -6.98 -16.32
C TYR A 25 -7.24 -7.67 -15.34
N ALA A 26 -7.46 -8.95 -15.03
CA ALA A 26 -6.74 -9.67 -13.99
C ALA A 26 -5.23 -9.76 -14.22
N ASP A 27 -4.80 -9.72 -15.48
CA ASP A 27 -3.38 -9.80 -15.86
C ASP A 27 -2.66 -8.45 -15.89
N TYR A 28 -3.40 -7.34 -15.75
CA TYR A 28 -2.88 -5.99 -15.81
C TYR A 28 -2.74 -5.39 -14.41
N TYR A 29 -1.75 -4.52 -14.23
CA TYR A 29 -1.65 -3.70 -13.02
C TYR A 29 -2.76 -2.63 -13.04
N ALA A 30 -3.52 -2.55 -11.96
CA ALA A 30 -4.56 -1.53 -11.78
C ALA A 30 -3.98 -0.36 -10.97
N PHE A 31 -3.49 0.67 -11.66
CA PHE A 31 -3.04 1.89 -10.99
C PHE A 31 -4.25 2.75 -10.64
N HIS A 32 -4.50 2.97 -9.36
CA HIS A 32 -5.40 4.02 -8.88
C HIS A 32 -4.56 5.23 -8.51
N VAL A 33 -4.91 6.38 -9.04
CA VAL A 33 -4.09 7.59 -8.90
C VAL A 33 -4.95 8.75 -8.43
N PHE A 34 -4.47 9.46 -7.42
CA PHE A 34 -4.95 10.78 -7.03
C PHE A 34 -4.19 11.85 -7.79
N TYR A 35 -4.91 12.88 -8.24
CA TYR A 35 -4.31 14.06 -8.86
C TYR A 35 -4.89 15.32 -8.24
N ASP A 36 -4.02 16.23 -7.82
CA ASP A 36 -4.40 17.52 -7.28
C ASP A 36 -4.77 18.51 -8.42
N THR A 37 -4.10 18.39 -9.56
CA THR A 37 -4.27 19.28 -10.70
C THR A 37 -4.30 18.55 -12.03
N GLN A 38 -4.87 19.17 -13.05
CA GLN A 38 -4.86 18.64 -14.41
C GLN A 38 -3.43 18.53 -14.97
N ALA A 39 -2.56 19.47 -14.63
CA ALA A 39 -1.16 19.45 -15.06
C ALA A 39 -0.40 18.24 -14.48
N ALA A 40 -0.60 17.94 -13.19
CA ALA A 40 -0.01 16.76 -12.57
C ALA A 40 -0.51 15.45 -13.20
N LYS A 41 -1.82 15.42 -13.57
CA LYS A 41 -2.38 14.28 -14.29
C LYS A 41 -1.68 14.07 -15.64
N GLU A 42 -1.58 15.12 -16.45
CA GLU A 42 -0.95 15.05 -17.77
C GLU A 42 0.53 14.65 -17.69
N GLU A 43 1.25 15.13 -16.69
CA GLU A 43 2.64 14.74 -16.46
C GLU A 43 2.76 13.27 -16.05
N CYS A 44 1.92 12.81 -15.14
CA CYS A 44 1.89 11.42 -14.71
C CYS A 44 1.50 10.48 -15.87
N GLU A 45 0.50 10.85 -16.66
CA GLU A 45 0.09 10.07 -17.85
C GLU A 45 1.24 9.93 -18.85
N ARG A 46 1.97 11.01 -19.14
CA ARG A 46 3.16 10.93 -19.98
C ARG A 46 4.23 9.98 -19.43
N GLU A 47 4.42 9.97 -18.11
CA GLU A 47 5.36 9.02 -17.49
C GLU A 47 4.85 7.58 -17.56
N ILE A 48 3.54 7.34 -17.36
CA ILE A 48 2.94 6.01 -17.53
C ILE A 48 3.14 5.55 -18.98
N GLU A 49 2.77 6.33 -19.98
CA GLU A 49 2.89 6.00 -21.39
C GLU A 49 4.34 5.73 -21.84
N ARG A 50 5.31 6.37 -21.21
CA ARG A 50 6.74 6.12 -21.50
C ARG A 50 7.23 4.75 -21.03
N HIS A 51 6.56 4.14 -20.06
CA HIS A 51 7.01 2.93 -19.38
C HIS A 51 6.04 1.75 -19.51
N PHE A 52 4.78 2.04 -19.74
CA PHE A 52 3.69 1.06 -19.79
C PHE A 52 2.81 1.27 -21.02
N ASP A 53 2.22 0.17 -21.49
CA ASP A 53 1.07 0.20 -22.37
C ASP A 53 -0.20 0.36 -21.54
N ILE A 54 -1.04 1.34 -21.89
CA ILE A 54 -2.32 1.60 -21.22
C ILE A 54 -3.42 0.88 -21.98
N VAL A 55 -3.90 -0.24 -21.41
CA VAL A 55 -4.95 -1.05 -22.02
C VAL A 55 -6.33 -0.42 -21.84
N ASN A 56 -6.56 0.20 -20.70
CA ASN A 56 -7.79 0.92 -20.40
C ASN A 56 -7.52 2.00 -19.36
N LEU A 57 -8.26 3.10 -19.43
CA LEU A 57 -8.23 4.17 -18.44
C LEU A 57 -9.63 4.74 -18.22
N SER A 58 -9.94 5.11 -16.99
CA SER A 58 -11.22 5.72 -16.64
C SER A 58 -11.13 6.48 -15.33
N LYS A 59 -12.02 7.45 -15.13
CA LYS A 59 -12.28 7.95 -13.78
C LYS A 59 -12.83 6.81 -12.93
N ILE A 60 -12.38 6.70 -11.68
CA ILE A 60 -13.05 5.82 -10.74
C ILE A 60 -14.43 6.41 -10.43
N PRO A 61 -15.52 5.64 -10.61
CA PRO A 61 -16.86 6.13 -10.34
C PRO A 61 -17.02 6.53 -8.87
N THR A 62 -17.60 7.69 -8.64
CA THR A 62 -17.89 8.20 -7.30
C THR A 62 -19.27 8.89 -7.30
N ARG A 63 -19.92 8.89 -6.14
CA ARG A 63 -21.13 9.69 -5.92
C ARG A 63 -20.83 10.83 -4.95
N ARG A 64 -21.51 11.96 -5.14
CA ARG A 64 -21.39 13.08 -4.20
C ARG A 64 -21.83 12.63 -2.78
N HIS A 65 -20.98 12.90 -1.80
CA HIS A 65 -21.26 12.59 -0.40
C HIS A 65 -21.00 13.83 0.46
N PRO A 66 -21.91 14.23 1.37
CA PRO A 66 -21.82 15.49 2.11
C PRO A 66 -20.64 15.55 3.09
N ARG A 67 -20.16 14.40 3.55
CA ARG A 67 -19.05 14.29 4.51
C ARG A 67 -17.70 13.96 3.85
N ILE A 68 -17.67 13.75 2.53
CA ILE A 68 -16.42 13.57 1.78
C ILE A 68 -16.17 14.85 1.00
N THR A 69 -15.18 15.63 1.44
CA THR A 69 -14.84 16.94 0.90
C THR A 69 -13.45 16.94 0.30
N ASP A 70 -13.14 17.98 -0.47
CA ASP A 70 -11.81 18.24 -1.04
C ASP A 70 -11.24 17.04 -1.82
N ALA A 71 -12.13 16.35 -2.56
CA ALA A 71 -11.75 15.18 -3.32
C ALA A 71 -10.78 15.54 -4.46
N PRO A 72 -9.63 14.86 -4.56
CA PRO A 72 -8.74 14.97 -5.72
C PRO A 72 -9.43 14.38 -6.96
N MET A 73 -8.84 14.56 -8.13
CA MET A 73 -9.22 13.78 -9.29
C MET A 73 -8.77 12.34 -9.11
N ILE A 74 -9.65 11.37 -9.33
CA ILE A 74 -9.39 9.94 -9.05
C ILE A 74 -9.51 9.17 -10.36
N TRP A 75 -8.40 8.60 -10.80
CA TRP A 75 -8.32 7.86 -12.06
C TRP A 75 -7.80 6.44 -11.84
N ARG A 76 -8.18 5.55 -12.73
CA ARG A 76 -7.74 4.18 -12.81
C ARG A 76 -7.17 3.91 -14.19
N TYR A 77 -6.00 3.23 -14.20
CA TYR A 77 -5.32 2.79 -15.41
C TYR A 77 -5.05 1.29 -15.30
N PHE A 78 -5.40 0.53 -16.32
CA PHE A 78 -4.96 -0.85 -16.46
C PHE A 78 -3.76 -0.86 -17.39
N VAL A 79 -2.61 -1.30 -16.87
CA VAL A 79 -1.33 -1.14 -17.55
C VAL A 79 -0.50 -2.43 -17.54
N THR A 80 0.36 -2.56 -18.53
CA THR A 80 1.40 -3.58 -18.58
C THR A 80 2.73 -2.91 -18.96
N PRO A 81 3.90 -3.31 -18.40
CA PRO A 81 5.18 -2.74 -18.78
C PRO A 81 5.45 -2.88 -20.27
N LEU A 82 5.95 -1.83 -20.91
CA LEU A 82 6.43 -1.92 -22.30
C LEU A 82 7.58 -2.93 -22.39
N PRO A 83 7.52 -3.93 -23.27
CA PRO A 83 8.53 -4.97 -23.37
C PRO A 83 9.94 -4.42 -23.57
N THR A 84 10.09 -3.35 -24.36
CA THR A 84 11.36 -2.68 -24.62
C THR A 84 11.94 -2.03 -23.37
N LYS A 85 11.11 -1.42 -22.54
CA LYS A 85 11.51 -0.76 -21.29
C LYS A 85 11.85 -1.77 -20.21
N LEU A 86 11.04 -2.83 -20.10
CA LEU A 86 11.30 -3.93 -19.19
C LEU A 86 12.62 -4.62 -19.51
N ALA A 87 12.84 -5.00 -20.76
CA ALA A 87 14.08 -5.61 -21.20
C ALA A 87 15.32 -4.72 -20.97
N ALA A 88 15.22 -3.43 -21.29
CA ALA A 88 16.29 -2.47 -21.06
C ALA A 88 16.63 -2.27 -19.59
N SER A 89 15.67 -2.44 -18.70
CA SER A 89 15.86 -2.30 -17.24
C SER A 89 16.60 -3.48 -16.62
N GLN A 90 16.60 -4.65 -17.26
CA GLN A 90 17.09 -5.92 -16.70
C GLN A 90 16.42 -6.33 -15.37
N LEU A 91 15.22 -5.84 -15.11
CA LEU A 91 14.45 -6.13 -13.90
C LEU A 91 13.32 -7.12 -14.19
N GLU A 92 12.90 -7.84 -13.17
CA GLU A 92 11.62 -8.53 -13.21
C GLU A 92 10.45 -7.52 -13.28
N GLU A 93 9.35 -7.94 -13.89
CA GLU A 93 8.16 -7.11 -14.11
C GLU A 93 7.64 -6.45 -12.82
N ARG A 94 7.58 -7.22 -11.73
CA ARG A 94 7.10 -6.72 -10.42
C ARG A 94 8.07 -5.69 -9.82
N GLU A 95 9.38 -5.90 -9.94
CA GLU A 95 10.39 -4.94 -9.49
C GLU A 95 10.36 -3.66 -10.34
N PHE A 96 10.25 -3.78 -11.67
CA PHE A 96 10.11 -2.65 -12.57
C PHE A 96 8.89 -1.79 -12.19
N THR A 97 7.73 -2.43 -12.00
CA THR A 97 6.49 -1.74 -11.66
C THR A 97 6.57 -1.09 -10.27
N SER A 98 7.09 -1.79 -9.28
CA SER A 98 7.28 -1.25 -7.92
C SER A 98 8.16 -0.01 -7.92
N ARG A 99 9.31 -0.06 -8.60
CA ARG A 99 10.22 1.10 -8.72
C ARG A 99 9.58 2.28 -9.44
N PHE A 100 8.78 2.00 -10.47
CA PHE A 100 8.02 3.05 -11.15
C PHE A 100 7.05 3.75 -10.20
N VAL A 101 6.24 2.98 -9.46
CA VAL A 101 5.26 3.53 -8.50
C VAL A 101 5.95 4.39 -7.44
N ILE A 102 7.01 3.86 -6.82
CA ILE A 102 7.78 4.59 -5.80
C ILE A 102 8.37 5.88 -6.39
N ARG A 103 8.96 5.81 -7.60
CA ARG A 103 9.53 6.99 -8.26
C ARG A 103 8.47 8.05 -8.55
N ILE A 104 7.31 7.68 -9.10
CA ILE A 104 6.22 8.64 -9.36
C ILE A 104 5.79 9.30 -8.07
N ASN A 105 5.52 8.52 -7.04
CA ASN A 105 5.06 9.04 -5.74
C ASN A 105 6.08 9.96 -5.08
N HIS A 106 7.38 9.72 -5.28
CA HIS A 106 8.46 10.53 -4.71
C HIS A 106 8.76 11.79 -5.50
N THR A 107 8.70 11.74 -6.85
CA THR A 107 9.25 12.82 -7.70
C THR A 107 8.17 13.72 -8.31
N LEU A 108 6.93 13.26 -8.40
CA LEU A 108 5.89 13.98 -9.14
C LEU A 108 4.89 14.60 -8.16
N ASN A 109 5.02 15.91 -7.92
CA ASN A 109 4.12 16.63 -7.04
C ASN A 109 2.69 16.67 -7.58
N GLY A 110 1.72 16.38 -6.70
CA GLY A 110 0.30 16.40 -7.04
C GLY A 110 -0.22 15.17 -7.78
N ALA A 111 0.58 14.12 -7.88
CA ALA A 111 0.16 12.80 -8.31
C ALA A 111 0.57 11.74 -7.28
N TYR A 112 -0.34 10.81 -6.96
CA TYR A 112 -0.08 9.74 -6.02
C TYR A 112 -0.74 8.44 -6.45
N ILE A 113 0.07 7.44 -6.84
CA ILE A 113 -0.40 6.09 -7.15
C ILE A 113 -0.59 5.36 -5.83
N PHE A 114 -1.84 5.18 -5.41
CA PHE A 114 -2.18 4.59 -4.11
C PHE A 114 -2.66 3.13 -4.19
N SER A 115 -2.78 2.59 -5.40
CA SER A 115 -3.02 1.17 -5.67
C SER A 115 -2.29 0.79 -6.95
N SER A 116 -1.68 -0.39 -6.99
CA SER A 116 -0.82 -0.79 -8.12
C SER A 116 -0.75 -2.31 -8.33
N GLY A 117 -1.64 -3.08 -7.71
CA GLY A 117 -1.66 -4.55 -7.85
C GLY A 117 -2.46 -5.04 -9.05
N LYS A 118 -2.39 -6.36 -9.31
CA LYS A 118 -3.20 -7.02 -10.33
C LYS A 118 -4.51 -7.53 -9.74
N ASN A 119 -5.62 -7.34 -10.48
CA ASN A 119 -6.96 -7.75 -10.06
C ASN A 119 -7.35 -7.31 -8.64
N MET A 120 -6.90 -6.12 -8.25
CA MET A 120 -7.21 -5.55 -6.95
C MET A 120 -7.27 -4.03 -7.04
N GLY A 121 -7.87 -3.38 -6.05
CA GLY A 121 -7.90 -1.94 -5.96
C GLY A 121 -8.11 -1.44 -4.55
N VAL A 122 -7.48 -0.32 -4.23
CA VAL A 122 -7.67 0.42 -2.99
C VAL A 122 -8.65 1.57 -3.25
N PHE A 123 -9.53 1.81 -2.30
CA PHE A 123 -10.48 2.91 -2.27
C PHE A 123 -10.36 3.60 -0.92
N LYS A 124 -9.88 4.83 -0.88
CA LYS A 124 -9.65 5.54 0.37
C LYS A 124 -9.92 7.04 0.24
N ALA A 125 -10.29 7.65 1.35
CA ALA A 125 -10.59 9.08 1.43
C ALA A 125 -10.42 9.60 2.86
N ASN A 126 -10.43 10.92 2.99
CA ASN A 126 -10.59 11.58 4.27
C ASN A 126 -12.09 11.52 4.66
N GLY A 127 -12.45 10.65 5.61
CA GLY A 127 -13.83 10.40 6.02
C GLY A 127 -13.96 9.12 6.84
N PHE A 128 -15.16 8.87 7.35
CA PHE A 128 -15.47 7.58 7.98
C PHE A 128 -15.52 6.46 6.94
N PRO A 129 -15.15 5.23 7.30
CA PRO A 129 -15.12 4.12 6.32
C PRO A 129 -16.46 3.88 5.61
N GLU A 130 -17.57 3.96 6.31
CA GLU A 130 -18.91 3.80 5.71
C GLU A 130 -19.20 4.87 4.66
N ASP A 131 -18.80 6.13 4.90
CA ASP A 131 -18.96 7.23 3.96
C ASP A 131 -18.08 7.04 2.73
N VAL A 132 -16.85 6.53 2.93
CA VAL A 132 -15.93 6.17 1.84
C VAL A 132 -16.52 5.05 0.99
N GLY A 133 -17.12 4.03 1.62
CA GLY A 133 -17.80 2.96 0.88
C GLY A 133 -18.96 3.46 0.02
N GLU A 134 -19.78 4.37 0.55
CA GLU A 134 -20.89 5.01 -0.18
C GLU A 134 -20.38 5.93 -1.30
N TYR A 135 -19.32 6.70 -1.03
CA TYR A 135 -18.71 7.62 -2.00
C TYR A 135 -18.19 6.88 -3.23
N TYR A 136 -17.47 5.77 -3.05
CA TYR A 136 -16.94 4.95 -4.14
C TYR A 136 -17.95 3.93 -4.71
N MET A 137 -19.19 3.93 -4.22
CA MET A 137 -20.23 2.99 -4.64
C MET A 137 -19.74 1.54 -4.59
N LEU A 138 -19.12 1.15 -3.46
CA LEU A 138 -18.49 -0.16 -3.33
C LEU A 138 -19.50 -1.31 -3.40
N GLU A 139 -20.79 -1.03 -3.28
CA GLU A 139 -21.87 -1.99 -3.54
C GLU A 139 -21.90 -2.53 -4.98
N ASN A 140 -21.22 -1.86 -5.92
CA ASN A 140 -21.11 -2.28 -7.32
C ASN A 140 -19.87 -3.14 -7.62
N TYR A 141 -19.04 -3.42 -6.62
CA TYR A 141 -17.84 -4.24 -6.79
C TYR A 141 -18.02 -5.60 -6.09
N GLU A 142 -17.73 -6.66 -6.83
CA GLU A 142 -17.62 -8.00 -6.28
C GLU A 142 -16.15 -8.34 -6.02
N ALA A 143 -15.84 -8.90 -4.85
CA ALA A 143 -14.49 -9.28 -4.48
C ALA A 143 -14.51 -10.59 -3.68
N TYR A 144 -13.47 -11.40 -3.81
CA TYR A 144 -13.34 -12.60 -2.97
C TYR A 144 -12.77 -12.27 -1.58
N SER A 145 -12.14 -11.09 -1.42
CA SER A 145 -11.65 -10.60 -0.13
C SER A 145 -11.68 -9.09 -0.05
N TRP A 146 -12.08 -8.58 1.11
CA TRP A 146 -12.02 -7.16 1.45
C TRP A 146 -11.22 -6.94 2.71
N THR A 147 -10.29 -5.98 2.67
CA THR A 147 -9.69 -5.38 3.85
C THR A 147 -10.25 -3.98 4.01
N CYS A 148 -10.59 -3.58 5.24
CA CYS A 148 -11.12 -2.23 5.50
C CYS A 148 -10.53 -1.65 6.77
N HIS A 149 -10.47 -0.31 6.84
CA HIS A 149 -9.91 0.41 7.98
C HIS A 149 -10.61 1.75 8.20
N GLY A 150 -10.84 2.07 9.48
CA GLY A 150 -11.18 3.41 9.96
C GLY A 150 -10.01 3.97 10.75
N ARG A 151 -9.42 5.05 10.23
CA ARG A 151 -8.26 5.70 10.85
C ARG A 151 -8.67 6.50 12.08
N TYR A 152 -7.82 6.45 13.10
CA TYR A 152 -7.89 7.33 14.26
C TYR A 152 -6.49 7.93 14.50
N PRO A 153 -6.04 8.88 13.68
CA PRO A 153 -4.71 9.46 13.83
C PRO A 153 -4.62 10.30 15.09
N THR A 154 -3.50 10.17 15.79
CA THR A 154 -3.18 10.92 17.00
C THR A 154 -2.22 12.08 16.70
N ASN A 155 -1.28 11.89 15.77
CA ASN A 155 -0.15 12.80 15.55
C ASN A 155 -0.04 13.33 14.11
N THR A 156 -0.91 12.89 13.19
CA THR A 156 -0.84 13.30 11.78
C THR A 156 -2.17 13.83 11.29
N PRO A 157 -2.18 14.87 10.43
CA PRO A 157 -3.42 15.41 9.88
C PRO A 157 -4.16 14.36 9.04
N GLY A 158 -5.48 14.48 8.97
CA GLY A 158 -6.29 13.72 8.04
C GLY A 158 -6.08 14.24 6.61
N TRP A 159 -5.77 13.36 5.67
CA TRP A 159 -5.70 13.66 4.25
C TRP A 159 -5.85 12.38 3.41
N TRP A 160 -6.18 12.54 2.14
CA TRP A 160 -6.56 11.40 1.29
C TRP A 160 -5.48 10.34 1.16
N GLY A 161 -4.23 10.73 0.89
CA GLY A 161 -3.12 9.80 0.75
C GLY A 161 -2.75 9.07 2.04
N GLY A 162 -2.91 9.74 3.19
CA GLY A 162 -2.62 9.18 4.51
C GLY A 162 -3.69 8.22 5.05
N ALA A 163 -4.85 8.09 4.38
CA ALA A 163 -5.84 7.10 4.75
C ALA A 163 -5.35 5.67 4.43
N HIS A 164 -5.79 4.70 5.22
CA HIS A 164 -5.54 3.27 4.98
C HIS A 164 -6.58 2.67 4.02
N PRO A 165 -6.29 1.53 3.36
CA PRO A 165 -5.03 0.77 3.37
C PRO A 165 -3.90 1.45 2.61
N PHE A 166 -2.66 1.14 3.02
CA PHE A 166 -1.47 1.38 2.19
C PHE A 166 -1.22 0.17 1.31
N ALA A 167 -0.77 0.40 0.09
CA ALA A 167 -0.55 -0.67 -0.87
C ALA A 167 0.71 -0.46 -1.70
N LEU A 168 1.39 -1.55 -2.01
CA LEU A 168 2.38 -1.63 -3.07
C LEU A 168 2.22 -2.98 -3.77
N LEU A 169 1.99 -2.95 -5.07
CA LEU A 169 1.58 -4.11 -5.86
C LEU A 169 0.37 -4.82 -5.18
N ASP A 170 0.45 -6.14 -4.98
CA ASP A 170 -0.63 -6.94 -4.41
C ASP A 170 -0.64 -6.96 -2.87
N THR A 171 0.31 -6.29 -2.23
CA THR A 171 0.39 -6.20 -0.76
C THR A 171 -0.40 -4.99 -0.28
N THR A 172 -1.33 -5.20 0.65
CA THR A 172 -2.01 -4.13 1.37
C THR A 172 -1.85 -4.28 2.87
N VAL A 173 -1.68 -3.16 3.54
CA VAL A 173 -1.51 -3.11 5.00
C VAL A 173 -2.50 -2.15 5.62
N VAL A 174 -3.14 -2.60 6.67
CA VAL A 174 -3.90 -1.78 7.61
C VAL A 174 -3.30 -1.92 8.99
N HIS A 175 -3.24 -0.83 9.71
CA HIS A 175 -2.65 -0.81 11.04
C HIS A 175 -3.45 0.13 11.94
N ASN A 176 -3.73 -0.32 13.14
CA ASN A 176 -4.39 0.48 14.17
C ASN A 176 -3.59 0.37 15.47
N GLY A 177 -2.65 1.26 15.65
CA GLY A 177 -1.70 1.32 16.76
C GLY A 177 -0.54 2.25 16.41
N GLU A 178 0.55 2.12 17.15
CA GLU A 178 1.80 2.86 16.94
C GLU A 178 2.93 1.85 16.70
N ILE A 179 3.70 2.06 15.64
CA ILE A 179 4.93 1.31 15.38
C ILE A 179 6.08 2.13 15.91
N SER A 180 6.85 1.55 16.81
CA SER A 180 7.99 2.23 17.42
C SER A 180 9.12 2.51 16.42
N SER A 181 9.93 3.53 16.71
CA SER A 181 11.17 3.81 15.98
C SER A 181 10.97 4.10 14.48
N TYR A 182 9.98 4.94 14.15
CA TYR A 182 9.66 5.35 12.78
C TYR A 182 10.90 5.67 11.94
N ASP A 183 11.79 6.55 12.43
CA ASP A 183 12.97 6.99 11.68
C ASP A 183 13.98 5.84 11.43
N ALA A 184 14.14 4.92 12.37
CA ALA A 184 15.04 3.78 12.19
C ALA A 184 14.51 2.84 11.11
N ASN A 185 13.22 2.53 11.14
CA ASN A 185 12.56 1.68 10.16
C ASN A 185 12.55 2.33 8.77
N ARG A 186 12.27 3.64 8.70
CA ARG A 186 12.31 4.41 7.46
C ARG A 186 13.70 4.37 6.82
N ARG A 187 14.75 4.71 7.59
CA ARG A 187 16.13 4.67 7.10
C ARG A 187 16.55 3.28 6.64
N PHE A 188 16.11 2.24 7.34
CA PHE A 188 16.37 0.87 6.93
C PHE A 188 15.81 0.61 5.52
N ILE A 189 14.54 0.91 5.27
CA ILE A 189 13.92 0.59 3.99
C ILE A 189 14.39 1.51 2.84
N GLU A 190 14.73 2.77 3.15
CA GLU A 190 15.29 3.72 2.19
C GLU A 190 16.65 3.25 1.65
N MET A 191 17.47 2.51 2.42
CA MET A 191 18.72 1.91 1.94
C MET A 191 18.51 0.91 0.79
N PHE A 192 17.31 0.38 0.64
CA PHE A 192 16.95 -0.58 -0.41
C PHE A 192 16.19 0.04 -1.59
N GLY A 193 16.19 1.38 -1.68
CA GLY A 193 15.64 2.13 -2.82
C GLY A 193 14.14 2.43 -2.71
N PHE A 194 13.57 2.39 -1.51
CA PHE A 194 12.24 2.90 -1.24
C PHE A 194 12.30 4.36 -0.80
N SER A 195 11.20 5.10 -0.99
CA SER A 195 11.03 6.48 -0.51
C SER A 195 9.75 6.55 0.30
N CYS A 196 9.82 7.10 1.51
CA CYS A 196 8.69 7.18 2.44
C CYS A 196 8.30 8.66 2.58
N ASP A 197 7.27 9.08 1.86
CA ASP A 197 6.88 10.48 1.71
C ASP A 197 5.59 10.86 2.45
N LEU A 198 4.86 9.86 2.99
CA LEU A 198 3.55 10.07 3.60
C LEU A 198 3.61 10.29 5.11
N LEU A 199 4.82 10.25 5.70
CA LEU A 199 5.09 10.50 7.11
C LEU A 199 4.24 9.63 8.06
N THR A 200 4.03 8.36 7.68
CA THR A 200 3.27 7.39 8.47
C THR A 200 4.04 6.09 8.60
N ASP A 201 3.95 5.49 9.78
CA ASP A 201 4.55 4.19 10.10
C ASP A 201 4.00 3.06 9.22
N THR A 202 2.73 3.16 8.83
CA THR A 202 2.08 2.13 8.00
C THR A 202 2.58 2.14 6.55
N GLU A 203 3.00 3.28 5.99
CA GLU A 203 3.71 3.31 4.72
C GLU A 203 5.01 2.52 4.83
N VAL A 204 5.80 2.83 5.85
CA VAL A 204 7.10 2.19 6.10
C VAL A 204 6.96 0.68 6.24
N ILE A 205 6.00 0.20 7.05
CA ILE A 205 5.79 -1.25 7.22
C ILE A 205 5.29 -1.91 5.94
N THR A 206 4.51 -1.23 5.11
CA THR A 206 4.08 -1.75 3.82
C THR A 206 5.28 -2.03 2.93
N TYR A 207 6.23 -1.12 2.87
CA TYR A 207 7.46 -1.28 2.09
C TYR A 207 8.40 -2.32 2.69
N ILE A 208 8.48 -2.44 4.02
CA ILE A 208 9.25 -3.51 4.69
C ILE A 208 8.66 -4.89 4.33
N ILE A 209 7.34 -5.05 4.39
CA ILE A 209 6.68 -6.32 4.02
C ILE A 209 6.94 -6.66 2.56
N ASP A 210 6.82 -5.69 1.64
CA ASP A 210 7.14 -5.89 0.23
C ASP A 210 8.61 -6.29 0.03
N TYR A 211 9.53 -5.61 0.71
CA TYR A 211 10.96 -5.94 0.66
C TYR A 211 11.25 -7.36 1.13
N LEU A 212 10.75 -7.73 2.30
CA LEU A 212 10.98 -9.06 2.87
C LEU A 212 10.35 -10.17 2.00
N GLY A 213 9.12 -9.96 1.55
CA GLY A 213 8.42 -10.95 0.72
C GLY A 213 8.92 -11.02 -0.71
N ARG A 214 8.89 -9.90 -1.43
CA ARG A 214 9.18 -9.86 -2.86
C ARG A 214 10.67 -9.90 -3.17
N LYS A 215 11.51 -9.11 -2.45
CA LYS A 215 12.95 -9.06 -2.74
C LYS A 215 13.74 -10.16 -2.05
N LEU A 216 13.38 -10.55 -0.83
CA LEU A 216 14.10 -11.59 -0.09
C LEU A 216 13.44 -12.97 -0.20
N GLY A 217 12.24 -13.07 -0.79
CA GLY A 217 11.52 -14.34 -0.97
C GLY A 217 11.02 -14.97 0.32
N MET A 218 10.84 -14.17 1.39
CA MET A 218 10.36 -14.69 2.67
C MET A 218 8.87 -15.05 2.61
N THR A 219 8.54 -16.12 3.29
CA THR A 219 7.13 -16.49 3.54
C THR A 219 6.49 -15.52 4.53
N TYR A 220 5.16 -15.43 4.52
CA TYR A 220 4.44 -14.60 5.49
C TYR A 220 4.69 -14.99 6.95
N SER A 221 4.94 -16.28 7.23
CA SER A 221 5.33 -16.75 8.56
C SER A 221 6.69 -16.21 8.99
N GLU A 222 7.65 -16.16 8.08
CA GLU A 222 8.97 -15.57 8.36
C GLU A 222 8.88 -14.06 8.53
N ILE A 223 8.13 -13.37 7.67
CA ILE A 223 7.87 -11.94 7.79
C ILE A 223 7.25 -11.63 9.15
N ALA A 224 6.26 -12.41 9.59
CA ALA A 224 5.65 -12.24 10.91
C ALA A 224 6.67 -12.37 12.04
N ASN A 225 7.60 -13.34 11.95
CA ASN A 225 8.66 -13.51 12.94
C ASN A 225 9.75 -12.42 12.90
N VAL A 226 9.88 -11.72 11.77
CA VAL A 226 10.76 -10.54 11.67
C VAL A 226 10.09 -9.32 12.28
N ILE A 227 8.84 -9.07 11.88
CA ILE A 227 8.08 -7.88 12.29
C ILE A 227 7.70 -7.94 13.78
N ALA A 228 7.27 -9.11 14.25
CA ALA A 228 6.90 -9.39 15.63
C ALA A 228 7.82 -10.48 16.18
N ALA A 229 9.09 -10.12 16.37
CA ALA A 229 10.12 -11.08 16.80
C ALA A 229 9.76 -11.70 18.16
N PRO A 230 9.70 -13.04 18.27
CA PRO A 230 9.35 -13.70 19.53
C PRO A 230 10.38 -13.42 20.61
N PHE A 231 9.96 -13.45 21.88
CA PHE A 231 10.85 -13.31 23.03
C PHE A 231 11.94 -14.39 23.04
N TRP A 232 13.12 -14.07 23.54
CA TRP A 232 14.20 -15.06 23.73
C TRP A 232 13.75 -16.28 24.53
N SER A 233 12.99 -16.06 25.60
CA SER A 233 12.42 -17.15 26.42
C SER A 233 11.45 -18.06 25.65
N THR A 234 10.85 -17.57 24.57
CA THR A 234 10.01 -18.37 23.66
C THR A 234 10.88 -19.13 22.66
N ILE A 235 11.92 -18.48 22.13
CA ILE A 235 12.88 -19.09 21.21
C ILE A 235 13.62 -20.26 21.86
N GLU A 236 14.06 -20.09 23.12
CA GLU A 236 14.78 -21.11 23.86
C GLU A 236 13.99 -22.41 24.08
N LYS A 237 12.67 -22.33 24.10
CA LYS A 237 11.75 -23.47 24.28
C LYS A 237 11.45 -24.23 22.99
N GLN A 238 11.91 -23.71 21.84
CA GLN A 238 11.67 -24.35 20.54
C GLN A 238 12.61 -25.54 20.31
N GLU A 239 12.19 -26.43 19.41
CA GLU A 239 13.07 -27.49 18.89
C GLU A 239 14.35 -26.90 18.28
N PRO A 240 15.50 -27.62 18.33
CA PRO A 240 16.80 -27.07 17.96
C PRO A 240 16.84 -26.36 16.61
N LYS A 241 16.23 -26.95 15.57
CA LYS A 241 16.18 -26.38 14.21
C LYS A 241 15.37 -25.08 14.15
N GLU A 242 14.22 -25.04 14.80
CA GLU A 242 13.38 -23.86 14.84
C GLU A 242 14.00 -22.75 15.69
N ARG A 243 14.64 -23.10 16.79
CA ARG A 243 15.40 -22.17 17.63
C ARG A 243 16.53 -21.51 16.84
N GLU A 244 17.30 -22.28 16.06
CA GLU A 244 18.37 -21.76 15.21
C GLU A 244 17.80 -20.77 14.17
N ARG A 245 16.72 -21.15 13.48
CA ARG A 245 16.04 -20.31 12.49
C ARG A 245 15.54 -19.00 13.08
N LEU A 246 14.83 -19.04 14.19
CA LEU A 246 14.30 -17.84 14.86
C LEU A 246 15.42 -16.95 15.41
N THR A 247 16.49 -17.54 15.94
CA THR A 247 17.68 -16.82 16.39
C THR A 247 18.34 -16.09 15.22
N TYR A 248 18.49 -16.76 14.08
CA TYR A 248 19.02 -16.14 12.87
C TYR A 248 18.16 -14.95 12.42
N LEU A 249 16.85 -15.13 12.26
CA LEU A 249 15.95 -14.07 11.86
C LEU A 249 16.01 -12.86 12.81
N ARG A 250 15.94 -13.10 14.10
CA ARG A 250 15.99 -12.04 15.12
C ARG A 250 17.31 -11.27 15.08
N ASN A 251 18.43 -11.92 14.84
CA ASN A 251 19.74 -11.27 14.74
C ASN A 251 19.94 -10.55 13.40
N ALA A 252 19.53 -11.17 12.29
CA ALA A 252 19.69 -10.62 10.95
C ALA A 252 18.87 -9.32 10.75
N PHE A 253 17.72 -9.23 11.40
CA PHE A 253 16.81 -8.08 11.31
C PHE A 253 16.69 -7.27 12.61
N ALA A 254 17.71 -7.34 13.46
CA ALA A 254 17.73 -6.64 14.75
C ALA A 254 17.59 -5.12 14.65
N SER A 255 17.90 -4.53 13.50
CA SER A 255 17.72 -3.11 13.22
C SER A 255 16.27 -2.69 12.90
N LEU A 256 15.40 -3.66 12.60
CA LEU A 256 13.98 -3.41 12.41
C LEU A 256 13.27 -3.39 13.76
N MET A 257 12.70 -2.25 14.10
CA MET A 257 11.98 -2.05 15.36
C MET A 257 10.48 -1.86 15.08
N VAL A 258 9.88 -2.81 14.39
CA VAL A 258 8.50 -2.67 13.90
C VAL A 258 7.50 -2.88 15.02
N THR A 259 7.69 -3.92 15.82
CA THR A 259 6.88 -4.16 17.01
C THR A 259 7.80 -4.47 18.17
N GLY A 260 7.46 -3.93 19.32
CA GLY A 260 8.03 -4.42 20.55
C GLY A 260 7.59 -5.87 20.78
N PRO A 261 8.34 -6.61 21.55
CA PRO A 261 7.90 -7.92 22.01
C PRO A 261 6.67 -7.78 22.90
#